data_9ca37d68dced97c4caf71b0a550bd041
#
_entry.id   9ca37d68dced97c4caf71b0a550bd041
#
_cell.length_a   1.000
_cell.length_b   1.000
_cell.length_c   1.000
_cell.angle_alpha   90.00
_cell.angle_beta   90.00
_cell.angle_gamma   90.00
#
_symmetry.space_group_name_H-M   'P 1'
#
loop_
_entity.id
_entity.type
_entity.pdbx_description
1 polymer ?
#
loop_
_entity_poly.entity_id
_entity_poly.type
_entity_poly.pdbx_seq_one_letter_code
_entity_poly.pdbx_strand_id
1 'polypeptide(L)'
;MGKVWSTNAALRQTDRPSPRVGRVITAFVSISADPSDIAKLGAAIADLEGVREVHSTTGDHDLLAILWVRSHDDVATIVTEKICRLAGVKSTRTSIAFRSYGSADTASI
;
A
#
# COMPACT_ATOMS: atom_id res chain seq x y z
N MET A 1 -15.35 -13.51 1.86
CA MET A 1 -14.50 -12.38 1.49
C MET A 1 -14.17 -11.50 2.68
N GLY A 2 -15.19 -11.03 3.36
CA GLY A 2 -14.96 -10.15 4.50
C GLY A 2 -14.11 -10.79 5.58
N LYS A 3 -14.27 -12.06 5.78
CA LYS A 3 -13.49 -12.76 6.79
C LYS A 3 -12.02 -12.80 6.45
N VAL A 4 -11.73 -13.06 5.20
CA VAL A 4 -10.34 -13.11 4.74
C VAL A 4 -9.71 -11.73 4.90
N TRP A 5 -10.45 -10.72 4.57
CA TRP A 5 -10.04 -9.35 4.76
C TRP A 5 -9.65 -9.07 6.20
N SER A 6 -10.56 -9.41 7.11
CA SER A 6 -10.32 -9.13 8.51
C SER A 6 -9.09 -9.87 9.03
N THR A 7 -8.96 -11.11 8.62
CA THR A 7 -7.82 -11.92 9.04
C THR A 7 -6.52 -11.34 8.54
N ASN A 8 -6.49 -10.99 7.27
CA ASN A 8 -5.28 -10.41 6.68
C ASN A 8 -4.94 -9.08 7.31
N ALA A 9 -5.94 -8.27 7.58
CA ALA A 9 -5.71 -6.99 8.21
C ALA A 9 -5.12 -7.15 9.60
N ALA A 10 -5.62 -8.13 10.36
CA ALA A 10 -5.11 -8.38 11.70
C ALA A 10 -3.68 -8.87 11.66
N LEU A 11 -3.38 -9.79 10.77
CA LEU A 11 -2.02 -10.30 10.61
C LEU A 11 -1.08 -9.20 10.20
N ARG A 12 -1.51 -8.40 9.24
CA ARG A 12 -0.69 -7.32 8.75
C ARG A 12 -0.40 -6.30 9.84
N GLN A 13 -1.37 -6.10 10.69
CA GLN A 13 -1.20 -5.19 11.81
C GLN A 13 -0.17 -5.70 12.79
N THR A 14 -0.15 -7.01 13.01
CA THR A 14 0.82 -7.63 13.89
C THR A 14 2.21 -7.63 13.30
N ASP A 15 2.29 -7.83 11.99
CA ASP A 15 3.57 -7.92 11.30
C ASP A 15 4.16 -6.58 10.95
N ARG A 16 3.38 -5.54 11.06
CA ARG A 16 3.82 -4.21 10.69
C ARG A 16 4.99 -3.78 11.54
N PRO A 17 6.02 -3.17 10.93
CA PRO A 17 7.12 -2.64 11.71
C PRO A 17 6.63 -1.60 12.70
N SER A 18 7.17 -1.63 13.89
CA SER A 18 6.85 -0.64 14.90
C SER A 18 7.69 0.61 14.65
N PRO A 19 7.10 1.80 14.71
CA PRO A 19 7.88 3.03 14.57
C PRO A 19 8.96 3.18 15.61
N ARG A 20 8.80 2.49 16.74
CA ARG A 20 9.78 2.59 17.83
C ARG A 20 10.92 1.61 17.69
N VAL A 21 10.72 0.54 16.96
CA VAL A 21 11.72 -0.52 16.89
C VAL A 21 12.68 -0.29 15.74
N GLY A 22 12.26 0.39 14.73
CA GLY A 22 13.12 0.64 13.60
C GLY A 22 12.48 1.61 12.66
N ARG A 23 13.14 1.86 11.58
CA ARG A 23 12.62 2.77 10.61
C ARG A 23 11.47 2.15 9.85
N VAL A 24 10.42 2.92 9.72
CA VAL A 24 9.31 2.59 8.85
C VAL A 24 9.39 3.52 7.66
N ILE A 25 9.41 2.93 6.49
CA ILE A 25 9.38 3.70 5.26
C ILE A 25 7.95 3.68 4.76
N THR A 26 7.41 4.87 4.53
CA THR A 26 6.08 5.01 3.96
C THR A 26 6.20 5.35 2.50
N ALA A 27 5.52 4.62 1.66
CA ALA A 27 5.50 4.89 0.24
C ALA A 27 4.07 5.02 -0.24
N PHE A 28 3.87 5.86 -1.23
CA PHE A 28 2.57 6.07 -1.85
C PHE A 28 2.67 5.62 -3.29
N VAL A 29 1.82 4.67 -3.67
CA VAL A 29 1.84 4.15 -5.03
C VAL A 29 0.52 4.52 -5.69
N SER A 30 0.61 5.39 -6.68
CA SER A 30 -0.55 5.76 -7.48
C SER A 30 -0.66 4.77 -8.62
N ILE A 31 -1.84 4.25 -8.84
CA ILE A 31 -2.05 3.17 -9.79
C ILE A 31 -3.15 3.56 -10.76
N SER A 32 -2.85 3.47 -12.05
CA SER A 32 -3.84 3.63 -13.08
C SER A 32 -4.26 2.25 -13.54
N ALA A 33 -5.56 2.05 -13.67
CA ALA A 33 -6.10 0.73 -13.95
C ALA A 33 -7.31 0.85 -14.84
N ASP A 34 -7.70 -0.29 -15.41
CA ASP A 34 -8.95 -0.37 -16.13
C ASP A 34 -10.11 -0.11 -15.17
N PRO A 35 -11.06 0.74 -15.55
CA PRO A 35 -12.18 1.01 -14.66
C PRO A 35 -12.94 -0.23 -14.22
N SER A 36 -13.01 -1.23 -15.08
CA SER A 36 -13.74 -2.46 -14.75
C SER A 36 -13.00 -3.30 -13.72
N ASP A 37 -11.72 -3.03 -13.49
CA ASP A 37 -10.89 -3.84 -12.60
C ASP A 37 -10.59 -3.16 -11.26
N ILE A 38 -11.05 -1.94 -11.07
CA ILE A 38 -10.63 -1.16 -9.91
C ILE A 38 -10.92 -1.86 -8.57
N ALA A 39 -12.15 -2.34 -8.39
CA ALA A 39 -12.50 -2.99 -7.13
C ALA A 39 -11.69 -4.26 -6.91
N LYS A 40 -11.54 -5.03 -7.96
CA LYS A 40 -10.79 -6.28 -7.89
C LYS A 40 -9.32 -6.03 -7.59
N LEU A 41 -8.75 -5.06 -8.26
CA LEU A 41 -7.36 -4.68 -8.04
C LEU A 41 -7.15 -4.11 -6.65
N GLY A 42 -8.06 -3.27 -6.21
CA GLY A 42 -7.95 -2.70 -4.87
C GLY A 42 -7.88 -3.78 -3.82
N ALA A 43 -8.74 -4.79 -3.93
CA ALA A 43 -8.75 -5.88 -2.98
C ALA A 43 -7.47 -6.70 -3.06
N ALA A 44 -7.02 -6.99 -4.27
CA ALA A 44 -5.81 -7.79 -4.45
C ALA A 44 -4.58 -7.07 -3.90
N ILE A 45 -4.48 -5.77 -4.14
CA ILE A 45 -3.34 -5.00 -3.66
C ILE A 45 -3.38 -4.90 -2.14
N ALA A 46 -4.56 -4.71 -1.58
CA ALA A 46 -4.69 -4.60 -0.13
C ALA A 46 -4.26 -5.86 0.60
N ASP A 47 -4.30 -7.00 -0.07
CA ASP A 47 -3.87 -8.26 0.51
C ASP A 47 -2.36 -8.46 0.49
N LEU A 48 -1.64 -7.64 -0.23
CA LEU A 48 -0.19 -7.80 -0.31
C LEU A 48 0.47 -7.39 0.99
N GLU A 49 1.46 -8.16 1.39
CA GLU A 49 2.22 -7.82 2.59
C GLU A 49 2.96 -6.52 2.38
N GLY A 50 2.94 -5.66 3.38
CA GLY A 50 3.57 -4.35 3.28
C GLY A 50 2.62 -3.25 2.84
N VAL A 51 1.46 -3.60 2.33
CA VAL A 51 0.45 -2.63 1.97
C VAL A 51 -0.44 -2.36 3.19
N ARG A 52 -0.48 -1.11 3.60
CA ARG A 52 -1.26 -0.72 4.76
C ARG A 52 -2.70 -0.41 4.39
N GLU A 53 -2.89 0.33 3.34
CA GLU A 53 -4.23 0.75 2.89
C GLU A 53 -4.23 0.91 1.40
N VAL A 54 -5.40 0.79 0.82
CA VAL A 54 -5.62 1.09 -0.59
C VAL A 54 -6.91 1.86 -0.70
N HIS A 55 -6.86 2.95 -1.44
CA HIS A 55 -8.01 3.82 -1.64
C HIS A 55 -8.28 3.96 -3.13
N SER A 56 -9.55 3.96 -3.50
CA SER A 56 -9.89 4.38 -4.84
C SER A 56 -10.00 5.90 -4.81
N THR A 57 -9.50 6.54 -5.85
CA THR A 57 -9.40 7.99 -5.87
C THR A 57 -10.00 8.55 -7.15
N THR A 58 -10.30 9.83 -7.12
CA THR A 58 -10.69 10.56 -8.32
C THR A 58 -9.49 11.33 -8.83
N GLY A 59 -9.49 11.66 -10.10
CA GLY A 59 -8.42 12.44 -10.69
C GLY A 59 -7.55 11.60 -11.61
N ASP A 60 -6.26 11.85 -11.58
CA ASP A 60 -5.34 11.26 -12.54
C ASP A 60 -5.09 9.78 -12.30
N HIS A 61 -5.35 9.32 -11.11
CA HIS A 61 -5.08 7.94 -10.73
C HIS A 61 -6.36 7.28 -10.25
N ASP A 62 -6.40 5.97 -10.34
CA ASP A 62 -7.59 5.23 -9.96
C ASP A 62 -7.49 4.65 -8.56
N LEU A 63 -6.29 4.27 -8.16
CA LEU A 63 -6.05 3.70 -6.84
C LEU A 63 -4.82 4.34 -6.22
N LEU A 64 -4.82 4.42 -4.90
CA LEU A 64 -3.67 4.87 -4.15
C LEU A 64 -3.38 3.84 -3.08
N ALA A 65 -2.22 3.22 -3.14
CA ALA A 65 -1.78 2.26 -2.13
C ALA A 65 -0.77 2.92 -1.22
N ILE A 66 -0.92 2.69 0.08
CA ILE A 66 0.02 3.19 1.06
C ILE A 66 0.77 2.00 1.62
N LEU A 67 2.08 2.03 1.50
CA LEU A 67 2.95 0.96 1.92
C LEU A 67 3.72 1.35 3.18
N TRP A 68 3.84 0.40 4.10
CA TRP A 68 4.70 0.54 5.27
C TRP A 68 5.68 -0.61 5.25
N VAL A 69 6.95 -0.30 5.03
CA VAL A 69 7.99 -1.31 4.89
C VAL A 69 9.24 -0.84 5.61
N ARG A 70 10.24 -1.70 5.63
CA ARG A 70 11.48 -1.41 6.34
C ARG A 70 12.61 -0.96 5.44
N SER A 71 12.52 -1.23 4.15
CA SER A 71 13.60 -0.86 3.24
C SER A 71 13.05 -0.39 1.92
N HIS A 72 13.88 0.36 1.21
CA HIS A 72 13.52 0.79 -0.14
C HIS A 72 13.43 -0.39 -1.09
N ASP A 73 14.22 -1.43 -0.85
CA ASP A 73 14.14 -2.66 -1.65
C ASP A 73 12.77 -3.29 -1.53
N ASP A 74 12.17 -3.24 -0.35
CA ASP A 74 10.83 -3.77 -0.16
C ASP A 74 9.82 -3.02 -1.01
N VAL A 75 9.97 -1.70 -1.08
CA VAL A 75 9.08 -0.90 -1.92
C VAL A 75 9.21 -1.36 -3.37
N ALA A 76 10.45 -1.47 -3.84
CA ALA A 76 10.69 -1.87 -5.22
C ALA A 76 10.10 -3.24 -5.51
N THR A 77 10.29 -4.18 -4.61
CA THR A 77 9.77 -5.54 -4.78
C THR A 77 8.25 -5.54 -4.87
N ILE A 78 7.60 -4.84 -3.95
CA ILE A 78 6.15 -4.81 -3.93
C ILE A 78 5.62 -4.19 -5.21
N VAL A 79 6.20 -3.09 -5.64
CA VAL A 79 5.71 -2.40 -6.82
C VAL A 79 5.98 -3.21 -8.09
N THR A 80 7.23 -3.61 -8.29
CA THR A 80 7.60 -4.20 -9.58
C THR A 80 7.24 -5.67 -9.69
N GLU A 81 7.28 -6.41 -8.59
CA GLU A 81 7.07 -7.84 -8.67
C GLU A 81 5.67 -8.27 -8.23
N LYS A 82 4.93 -7.38 -7.59
CA LYS A 82 3.61 -7.74 -7.11
C LYS A 82 2.54 -6.88 -7.74
N ILE A 83 2.60 -5.58 -7.55
CA ILE A 83 1.55 -4.70 -8.06
C ILE A 83 1.55 -4.66 -9.58
N CYS A 84 2.71 -4.45 -10.19
CA CYS A 84 2.77 -4.30 -11.64
C CYS A 84 2.44 -5.58 -12.39
N ARG A 85 2.45 -6.71 -11.72
CA ARG A 85 2.12 -7.98 -12.35
C ARG A 85 0.64 -8.32 -12.29
N LEU A 86 -0.14 -7.53 -11.56
CA LEU A 86 -1.56 -7.78 -11.49
C LEU A 86 -2.24 -7.38 -12.78
N ALA A 87 -3.16 -8.22 -13.24
CA ALA A 87 -3.91 -7.92 -14.46
C ALA A 87 -4.74 -6.66 -14.26
N GLY A 88 -4.72 -5.78 -15.24
CA GLY A 88 -5.50 -4.54 -15.16
C GLY A 88 -4.71 -3.32 -14.76
N VAL A 89 -3.52 -3.51 -14.21
CA VAL A 89 -2.66 -2.38 -13.85
C VAL A 89 -2.04 -1.83 -15.12
N LYS A 90 -2.28 -0.54 -15.37
CA LYS A 90 -1.74 0.13 -16.56
C LYS A 90 -0.43 0.82 -16.28
N SER A 91 -0.36 1.51 -15.18
CA SER A 91 0.87 2.21 -14.81
C SER A 91 0.86 2.48 -13.31
N THR A 92 2.05 2.69 -12.79
CA THR A 92 2.21 3.02 -11.39
C THR A 92 3.19 4.19 -11.26
N ARG A 93 3.02 4.94 -10.18
CA ARG A 93 3.95 5.99 -9.84
C ARG A 93 4.16 5.93 -8.33
N THR A 94 5.40 5.80 -7.92
CA THR A 94 5.75 5.63 -6.52
C THR A 94 6.43 6.87 -5.98
N SER A 95 5.99 7.29 -4.80
CA SER A 95 6.62 8.37 -4.06
C SER A 95 6.96 7.85 -2.68
N ILE A 96 8.16 8.14 -2.22
CA ILE A 96 8.59 7.77 -0.88
C ILE A 96 8.39 8.98 0.02
N ALA A 97 7.74 8.77 1.17
CA ALA A 97 7.57 9.86 2.11
C ALA A 97 8.93 10.21 2.70
N PHE A 98 9.30 11.47 2.56
CA PHE A 98 10.55 11.95 3.10
C PHE A 98 10.39 12.30 4.57
N ARG A 99 9.28 12.93 4.90
CA ARG A 99 9.00 13.37 6.26
C ARG A 99 7.49 13.45 6.44
N SER A 100 7.01 13.02 7.59
CA SER A 100 5.58 13.06 7.86
C SER A 100 5.29 14.09 8.95
N TYR A 101 4.18 14.77 8.79
CA TYR A 101 3.73 15.78 9.75
C TYR A 101 2.33 15.44 10.19
N GLY A 102 2.00 15.81 11.41
CA GLY A 102 0.67 15.55 11.91
C GLY A 102 0.66 15.50 13.42
N SER A 103 -0.41 14.95 13.98
CA SER A 103 -0.52 14.79 15.42
C SER A 103 0.46 13.74 15.90
N ALA A 104 0.68 13.69 17.22
CA ALA A 104 1.55 12.69 17.79
C ALA A 104 1.10 11.29 17.42
N ASP A 105 -0.20 11.05 17.41
CA ASP A 105 -0.71 9.75 17.03
C ASP A 105 -0.37 9.41 15.59
N THR A 106 -0.56 10.36 14.71
CA THR A 106 -0.22 10.17 13.31
C THR A 106 1.26 9.94 13.15
N ALA A 107 2.05 10.73 13.85
CA ALA A 107 3.51 10.63 13.74
C ALA A 107 4.02 9.32 14.29
N SER A 108 3.36 8.76 15.28
CA SER A 108 3.80 7.50 15.87
C SER A 108 3.35 6.29 15.06
N ILE A 109 2.48 6.51 14.14
CA ILE A 109 2.05 5.45 13.26
C ILE A 109 3.20 5.11 12.28
#